data_560dc82e8c68d839fdf6ba6ee84ff547
#
_entry.id   560dc82e8c68d839fdf6ba6ee84ff547
#
_cell.length_a   1.000
_cell.length_b   1.000
_cell.length_c   1.000
_cell.angle_alpha   90.00
_cell.angle_beta   90.00
_cell.angle_gamma   90.00
#
_symmetry.space_group_name_H-M   'P 1'
#
loop_
_entity.id
_entity.type
_entity.pdbx_description
1 polymer ?
#
loop_
_entity_poly.entity_id
_entity_poly.type
_entity_poly.pdbx_seq_one_letter_code
_entity_poly.pdbx_strand_id
1 'polypeptide(L)'
;MEWETVIGLEVHVQLRTRTKMFCADRTTFGDPPNTNVCPVCLGLPGALPVPNAEAIRLATRAALALGCTVHQTSVFARKNYFYPDLPKGYQISQFDRPLATSGRVTFDSPERGRIEVGITRLHVEEDAGKLLHDRFPGKTAVDLNRAGIPLAEIVSEPDLRSPAEARAYLTTLRQILVYAGVSECSMEQGSLRVDANISIRRPGERRLGTKTEVKNMNSFANVERALDAERARQMALLEGGKRVEQVTLLFNAGTGQVKPTRSKEESHDYRYFPDPDLPPLVLSPALIAEQRAALPELPEAKRARLESEYGLSAYDAQVITSEVELAQYFESVVRAGADAKVAANWVMADVMTSFNQHQNFPVTPDRLSTLIGLVQEGTLSHQAAKRVYTELAGSAGAEPRAVAERLGLVQVSDRGALASWVEEVIAAHPGEVARFRNGETKLMAFFVGQVMKRSKGKADPKGVQPVLQERLGQTVGSS
;
A
#
# COMPACT_ATOMS: atom_id res chain seq x y z
N MET A 1 -9.58 -34.80 7.18
CA MET A 1 -9.33 -35.06 5.75
C MET A 1 -8.70 -33.81 5.15
N GLU A 2 -7.70 -33.97 4.29
CA GLU A 2 -7.02 -32.81 3.71
C GLU A 2 -7.81 -32.28 2.51
N TRP A 3 -7.94 -30.95 2.42
CA TRP A 3 -8.64 -30.24 1.34
C TRP A 3 -7.72 -29.19 0.73
N GLU A 4 -7.69 -29.10 -0.58
CA GLU A 4 -7.02 -28.02 -1.31
C GLU A 4 -8.01 -26.91 -1.63
N THR A 5 -7.69 -25.71 -1.21
CA THR A 5 -8.47 -24.51 -1.54
C THR A 5 -8.08 -23.99 -2.92
N VAL A 6 -9.05 -23.53 -3.68
CA VAL A 6 -8.87 -22.91 -5.00
C VAL A 6 -9.63 -21.58 -5.02
N ILE A 7 -8.91 -20.48 -5.24
CA ILE A 7 -9.47 -19.14 -5.20
C ILE A 7 -9.11 -18.39 -6.50
N GLY A 8 -10.09 -17.70 -7.06
CA GLY A 8 -9.95 -16.70 -8.11
C GLY A 8 -10.61 -15.40 -7.69
N LEU A 9 -10.06 -14.28 -8.13
CA LEU A 9 -10.50 -12.94 -7.74
C LEU A 9 -10.93 -12.13 -8.95
N GLU A 10 -12.01 -11.36 -8.77
CA GLU A 10 -12.46 -10.32 -9.68
C GLU A 10 -12.26 -8.98 -8.97
N VAL A 11 -11.39 -8.16 -9.54
CA VAL A 11 -10.97 -6.89 -8.92
C VAL A 11 -11.39 -5.73 -9.80
N HIS A 12 -12.29 -4.88 -9.29
CA HIS A 12 -12.77 -3.69 -9.96
C HIS A 12 -11.99 -2.48 -9.45
N VAL A 13 -11.42 -1.71 -10.37
CA VAL A 13 -10.56 -0.58 -10.07
C VAL A 13 -11.07 0.66 -10.81
N GLN A 14 -11.45 1.71 -10.08
CA GLN A 14 -11.79 2.99 -10.70
C GLN A 14 -10.52 3.64 -11.24
N LEU A 15 -10.58 4.03 -12.52
CA LEU A 15 -9.46 4.70 -13.19
C LEU A 15 -9.44 6.20 -12.82
N ARG A 16 -8.24 6.72 -12.56
CA ARG A 16 -8.02 8.10 -12.10
C ARG A 16 -8.19 9.12 -13.22
N THR A 17 -9.44 9.31 -13.67
CA THR A 17 -9.79 10.30 -14.68
C THR A 17 -10.50 11.51 -14.05
N ARG A 18 -10.52 12.64 -14.76
CA ARG A 18 -11.29 13.83 -14.36
C ARG A 18 -12.77 13.72 -14.69
N THR A 19 -13.11 12.91 -15.70
CA THR A 19 -14.46 12.76 -16.23
C THR A 19 -14.83 11.30 -16.35
N LYS A 20 -16.13 11.04 -16.42
CA LYS A 20 -16.68 9.70 -16.53
C LYS A 20 -16.30 9.00 -17.84
N MET A 21 -16.62 7.70 -17.92
CA MET A 21 -16.22 6.84 -19.03
C MET A 21 -16.80 7.27 -20.36
N PHE A 22 -18.06 7.74 -20.38
CA PHE A 22 -18.80 8.02 -21.61
C PHE A 22 -19.39 9.43 -21.66
N CYS A 23 -19.07 10.32 -20.71
CA CYS A 23 -19.54 11.69 -20.66
C CYS A 23 -18.55 12.63 -19.98
N ALA A 24 -18.87 13.93 -19.95
CA ALA A 24 -17.98 14.96 -19.38
C ALA A 24 -18.23 15.24 -17.87
N ASP A 25 -19.11 14.50 -17.21
CA ASP A 25 -19.35 14.67 -15.78
C ASP A 25 -18.12 14.34 -14.95
N ARG A 26 -17.98 15.03 -13.83
CA ARG A 26 -16.84 14.86 -12.93
C ARG A 26 -16.86 13.50 -12.20
N THR A 27 -15.70 13.01 -11.85
CA THR A 27 -15.50 11.79 -11.05
C THR A 27 -15.13 12.09 -9.60
N THR A 28 -15.32 13.32 -9.13
CA THR A 28 -14.92 13.77 -7.78
C THR A 28 -15.66 12.97 -6.72
N PHE A 29 -14.91 12.41 -5.78
CA PHE A 29 -15.45 11.71 -4.62
C PHE A 29 -15.94 12.72 -3.56
N GLY A 30 -17.10 12.43 -2.93
CA GLY A 30 -17.63 13.22 -1.82
C GLY A 30 -18.51 14.41 -2.20
N ASP A 31 -18.72 14.68 -3.50
CA ASP A 31 -19.67 15.68 -3.94
C ASP A 31 -21.10 15.34 -3.47
N PRO A 32 -21.98 16.34 -3.29
CA PRO A 32 -23.37 16.10 -2.92
C PRO A 32 -24.06 15.11 -3.87
N PRO A 33 -24.91 14.19 -3.37
CA PRO A 33 -25.53 13.16 -4.21
C PRO A 33 -26.25 13.73 -5.43
N ASN A 34 -26.11 13.06 -6.57
CA ASN A 34 -26.75 13.39 -7.85
C ASN A 34 -26.38 14.78 -8.42
N THR A 35 -25.21 15.33 -8.07
CA THR A 35 -24.73 16.60 -8.66
C THR A 35 -23.87 16.39 -9.90
N ASN A 36 -23.28 15.21 -10.07
CA ASN A 36 -22.43 14.84 -11.21
C ASN A 36 -23.19 13.86 -12.13
N VAL A 37 -24.30 14.30 -12.68
CA VAL A 37 -25.21 13.47 -13.48
C VAL A 37 -25.73 14.24 -14.67
N CYS A 38 -25.67 13.65 -15.88
CA CYS A 38 -26.14 14.23 -17.13
C CYS A 38 -27.07 13.25 -17.89
N PRO A 39 -27.67 13.67 -19.01
CA PRO A 39 -28.49 12.80 -19.84
C PRO A 39 -27.85 11.47 -20.25
N VAL A 40 -26.50 11.46 -20.47
CA VAL A 40 -25.76 10.22 -20.81
C VAL A 40 -25.73 9.26 -19.60
N CYS A 41 -25.41 9.74 -18.39
CA CYS A 41 -25.42 8.91 -17.17
C CYS A 41 -26.81 8.33 -16.90
N LEU A 42 -27.85 9.11 -17.19
CA LEU A 42 -29.25 8.70 -16.97
C LEU A 42 -29.80 7.81 -18.09
N GLY A 43 -29.08 7.69 -19.22
CA GLY A 43 -29.55 6.95 -20.39
C GLY A 43 -30.81 7.56 -21.02
N LEU A 44 -30.93 8.90 -21.03
CA LEU A 44 -32.06 9.57 -21.61
C LEU A 44 -32.09 9.38 -23.13
N PRO A 45 -33.29 9.33 -23.74
CA PRO A 45 -33.42 9.15 -25.18
C PRO A 45 -32.64 10.19 -25.99
N GLY A 46 -31.85 9.72 -26.96
CA GLY A 46 -31.03 10.58 -27.82
C GLY A 46 -29.64 10.94 -27.26
N ALA A 47 -29.33 10.56 -26.01
CA ALA A 47 -27.98 10.73 -25.46
C ALA A 47 -27.08 9.57 -25.94
N LEU A 48 -25.92 9.91 -26.52
CA LEU A 48 -24.95 8.93 -27.02
C LEU A 48 -23.67 8.93 -26.18
N PRO A 49 -23.10 7.74 -25.90
CA PRO A 49 -21.85 7.62 -25.17
C PRO A 49 -20.65 8.02 -26.04
N VAL A 50 -19.66 8.69 -25.44
CA VAL A 50 -18.37 9.00 -26.07
C VAL A 50 -17.25 8.50 -25.17
N PRO A 51 -16.40 7.55 -25.62
CA PRO A 51 -15.36 6.96 -24.79
C PRO A 51 -14.33 7.99 -24.31
N ASN A 52 -13.95 7.91 -23.04
CA ASN A 52 -12.93 8.74 -22.44
C ASN A 52 -11.54 8.23 -22.84
N ALA A 53 -10.81 9.01 -23.62
CA ALA A 53 -9.48 8.63 -24.11
C ALA A 53 -8.48 8.43 -22.97
N GLU A 54 -8.57 9.20 -21.88
CA GLU A 54 -7.68 9.04 -20.72
C GLU A 54 -7.96 7.73 -19.97
N ALA A 55 -9.23 7.34 -19.83
CA ALA A 55 -9.60 6.05 -19.26
C ALA A 55 -8.97 4.88 -20.04
N ILE A 56 -9.00 4.97 -21.38
CA ILE A 56 -8.39 3.97 -22.25
C ILE A 56 -6.86 3.93 -22.10
N ARG A 57 -6.20 5.11 -22.00
CA ARG A 57 -4.76 5.17 -21.73
C ARG A 57 -4.39 4.53 -20.41
N LEU A 58 -5.11 4.86 -19.33
CA LEU A 58 -4.88 4.32 -17.98
C LEU A 58 -5.13 2.81 -17.94
N ALA A 59 -6.20 2.31 -18.55
CA ALA A 59 -6.46 0.87 -18.65
C ALA A 59 -5.37 0.13 -19.44
N THR A 60 -4.89 0.72 -20.55
CA THR A 60 -3.77 0.19 -21.33
C THR A 60 -2.50 0.14 -20.49
N ARG A 61 -2.22 1.19 -19.70
CA ARG A 61 -1.08 1.25 -18.79
C ARG A 61 -1.18 0.20 -17.69
N ALA A 62 -2.38 0.01 -17.10
CA ALA A 62 -2.63 -1.06 -16.13
C ALA A 62 -2.33 -2.44 -16.73
N ALA A 63 -2.85 -2.72 -17.92
CA ALA A 63 -2.62 -3.98 -18.62
C ALA A 63 -1.13 -4.23 -18.87
N LEU A 64 -0.40 -3.21 -19.32
CA LEU A 64 1.05 -3.29 -19.54
C LEU A 64 1.84 -3.50 -18.24
N ALA A 65 1.45 -2.83 -17.15
CA ALA A 65 2.07 -3.00 -15.83
C ALA A 65 1.87 -4.41 -15.27
N LEU A 66 0.75 -5.06 -15.62
CA LEU A 66 0.42 -6.43 -15.24
C LEU A 66 0.94 -7.47 -16.25
N GLY A 67 1.75 -7.07 -17.23
CA GLY A 67 2.31 -7.96 -18.24
C GLY A 67 1.27 -8.59 -19.17
N CYS A 68 0.08 -7.99 -19.29
CA CYS A 68 -0.96 -8.49 -20.18
C CYS A 68 -0.62 -8.26 -21.65
N THR A 69 -1.16 -9.12 -22.50
CA THR A 69 -1.23 -8.90 -23.94
C THR A 69 -2.34 -7.92 -24.26
N VAL A 70 -1.98 -6.69 -24.65
CA VAL A 70 -2.93 -5.66 -25.05
C VAL A 70 -3.38 -5.90 -26.50
N HIS A 71 -4.69 -5.96 -26.71
CA HIS A 71 -5.27 -6.16 -28.05
C HIS A 71 -5.44 -4.84 -28.79
N GLN A 72 -5.04 -4.81 -30.07
CA GLN A 72 -5.21 -3.63 -30.92
C GLN A 72 -6.69 -3.31 -31.17
N THR A 73 -7.57 -4.29 -31.12
CA THR A 73 -9.01 -4.09 -31.31
C THR A 73 -9.76 -4.77 -30.19
N SER A 74 -10.60 -4.02 -29.49
CA SER A 74 -11.56 -4.51 -28.50
C SER A 74 -12.95 -3.95 -28.77
N VAL A 75 -13.96 -4.52 -28.14
CA VAL A 75 -15.37 -4.16 -28.41
C VAL A 75 -16.11 -3.92 -27.11
N PHE A 76 -16.79 -2.78 -27.02
CA PHE A 76 -17.74 -2.54 -25.95
C PHE A 76 -19.03 -3.32 -26.22
N ALA A 77 -19.54 -3.93 -25.17
CA ALA A 77 -20.77 -4.71 -25.18
C ALA A 77 -21.72 -4.21 -24.07
N ARG A 78 -23.00 -4.39 -24.30
CA ARG A 78 -24.02 -4.14 -23.28
C ARG A 78 -24.23 -5.37 -22.44
N LYS A 79 -24.01 -5.22 -21.12
CA LYS A 79 -24.37 -6.19 -20.08
C LYS A 79 -25.75 -5.81 -19.54
N ASN A 80 -26.79 -6.55 -19.94
CA ASN A 80 -28.16 -6.15 -19.66
C ASN A 80 -28.62 -6.70 -18.30
N TYR A 81 -28.98 -5.81 -17.40
CA TYR A 81 -29.65 -6.12 -16.14
C TYR A 81 -30.37 -4.88 -15.60
N PHE A 82 -31.46 -5.08 -14.83
CA PHE A 82 -32.26 -4.00 -14.31
C PHE A 82 -32.01 -3.86 -12.82
N TYR A 83 -31.46 -2.70 -12.44
CA TYR A 83 -31.23 -2.36 -11.04
C TYR A 83 -31.40 -0.85 -10.83
N PRO A 84 -31.88 -0.38 -9.64
CA PRO A 84 -32.17 1.03 -9.42
C PRO A 84 -31.00 1.98 -9.64
N ASP A 85 -29.76 1.53 -9.42
CA ASP A 85 -28.55 2.31 -9.61
C ASP A 85 -27.96 2.26 -11.04
N LEU A 86 -28.68 1.58 -11.94
CA LEU A 86 -28.31 1.47 -13.36
C LEU A 86 -29.47 1.98 -14.27
N PRO A 87 -29.63 3.31 -14.38
CA PRO A 87 -30.82 3.90 -15.02
C PRO A 87 -30.97 3.55 -16.51
N LYS A 88 -29.87 3.21 -17.20
CA LYS A 88 -29.90 2.76 -18.61
C LYS A 88 -30.52 1.36 -18.77
N GLY A 89 -30.57 0.54 -17.71
CA GLY A 89 -30.96 -0.87 -17.79
C GLY A 89 -29.88 -1.78 -18.35
N TYR A 90 -28.68 -1.26 -18.64
CA TYR A 90 -27.50 -2.00 -19.04
C TYR A 90 -26.22 -1.28 -18.59
N GLN A 91 -25.16 -2.03 -18.40
CA GLN A 91 -23.80 -1.53 -18.17
C GLN A 91 -23.01 -1.69 -19.46
N ILE A 92 -22.30 -0.65 -19.89
CA ILE A 92 -21.33 -0.77 -20.99
C ILE A 92 -20.05 -1.38 -20.39
N SER A 93 -19.65 -2.52 -20.95
CA SER A 93 -18.52 -3.34 -20.51
C SER A 93 -17.81 -3.94 -21.74
N GLN A 94 -16.91 -4.90 -21.55
CA GLN A 94 -16.31 -5.70 -22.61
C GLN A 94 -16.46 -7.19 -22.24
N PHE A 95 -16.83 -8.03 -23.19
CA PHE A 95 -17.10 -9.46 -22.91
C PHE A 95 -16.14 -10.39 -23.66
N ASP A 96 -16.43 -10.69 -24.92
CA ASP A 96 -15.69 -11.64 -25.76
C ASP A 96 -14.41 -11.05 -26.36
N ARG A 97 -14.33 -9.71 -26.46
CA ARG A 97 -13.16 -9.00 -27.00
C ARG A 97 -12.68 -7.92 -26.02
N PRO A 98 -12.05 -8.33 -24.90
CA PRO A 98 -11.57 -7.41 -23.87
C PRO A 98 -10.36 -6.60 -24.36
N LEU A 99 -9.98 -5.56 -23.61
CA LEU A 99 -8.81 -4.73 -23.87
C LEU A 99 -7.51 -5.54 -23.83
N ALA A 100 -7.39 -6.46 -22.87
CA ALA A 100 -6.17 -7.24 -22.66
C ALA A 100 -6.45 -8.60 -22.04
N THR A 101 -5.52 -9.55 -22.26
CA THR A 101 -5.58 -10.92 -21.72
C THR A 101 -4.19 -11.40 -21.29
N SER A 102 -4.15 -12.52 -20.59
CA SER A 102 -2.93 -13.32 -20.34
C SER A 102 -1.83 -12.52 -19.60
N GLY A 103 -2.21 -11.82 -18.54
CA GLY A 103 -1.27 -11.15 -17.63
C GLY A 103 -0.86 -12.04 -16.46
N ARG A 104 -0.10 -11.45 -15.54
CA ARG A 104 0.34 -12.14 -14.32
C ARG A 104 0.72 -11.16 -13.21
N VAL A 105 0.60 -11.64 -11.97
CA VAL A 105 1.12 -10.99 -10.77
C VAL A 105 2.02 -11.98 -10.04
N THR A 106 3.27 -11.57 -9.79
CA THR A 106 4.25 -12.37 -9.05
C THR A 106 4.45 -11.77 -7.66
N PHE A 107 4.44 -12.60 -6.63
CA PHE A 107 4.63 -12.17 -5.25
C PHE A 107 5.13 -13.31 -4.37
N ASP A 108 5.57 -12.99 -3.15
CA ASP A 108 6.00 -13.98 -2.17
C ASP A 108 4.77 -14.45 -1.37
N SER A 109 4.39 -15.72 -1.58
CA SER A 109 3.33 -16.37 -0.80
C SER A 109 3.83 -16.64 0.62
N PRO A 110 2.98 -16.42 1.63
CA PRO A 110 3.32 -16.79 3.01
C PRO A 110 3.62 -18.27 3.22
N GLU A 111 3.10 -19.13 2.33
CA GLU A 111 3.12 -20.60 2.50
C GLU A 111 3.95 -21.32 1.42
N ARG A 112 4.03 -20.76 0.20
CA ARG A 112 4.62 -21.45 -0.97
C ARG A 112 5.86 -20.77 -1.56
N GLY A 113 6.39 -19.72 -0.89
CA GLY A 113 7.49 -18.92 -1.43
C GLY A 113 7.04 -18.08 -2.63
N ARG A 114 7.93 -17.86 -3.59
CA ARG A 114 7.62 -17.03 -4.75
C ARG A 114 6.68 -17.73 -5.70
N ILE A 115 5.53 -17.13 -5.98
CA ILE A 115 4.50 -17.67 -6.86
C ILE A 115 4.06 -16.64 -7.90
N GLU A 116 3.51 -17.15 -9.00
CA GLU A 116 2.88 -16.36 -10.05
C GLU A 116 1.40 -16.74 -10.13
N VAL A 117 0.53 -15.72 -10.20
CA VAL A 117 -0.91 -15.88 -10.41
C VAL A 117 -1.27 -15.27 -11.76
N GLY A 118 -1.90 -16.05 -12.62
CA GLY A 118 -2.33 -15.61 -13.94
C GLY A 118 -3.47 -14.57 -13.86
N ILE A 119 -3.52 -13.70 -14.86
CA ILE A 119 -4.66 -12.83 -15.14
C ILE A 119 -5.29 -13.28 -16.43
N THR A 120 -6.54 -13.73 -16.36
CA THR A 120 -7.32 -14.14 -17.53
C THR A 120 -7.55 -12.97 -18.47
N ARG A 121 -8.04 -11.85 -17.93
CA ARG A 121 -8.33 -10.64 -18.68
C ARG A 121 -8.31 -9.38 -17.84
N LEU A 122 -8.09 -8.27 -18.52
CA LEU A 122 -8.40 -6.92 -18.08
C LEU A 122 -9.33 -6.29 -19.10
N HIS A 123 -10.48 -5.84 -18.66
CA HIS A 123 -11.42 -5.13 -19.53
C HIS A 123 -11.90 -3.81 -18.92
N VAL A 124 -12.42 -2.95 -19.78
CA VAL A 124 -12.89 -1.60 -19.40
C VAL A 124 -14.41 -1.60 -19.35
N GLU A 125 -14.95 -0.97 -18.33
CA GLU A 125 -16.38 -0.80 -18.13
C GLU A 125 -16.72 0.50 -17.41
N GLU A 126 -17.98 0.80 -17.23
CA GLU A 126 -18.48 1.90 -16.39
C GLU A 126 -19.01 1.38 -15.05
N ASP A 127 -18.86 2.19 -14.00
CA ASP A 127 -19.42 1.85 -12.69
C ASP A 127 -20.94 2.11 -12.64
N ALA A 128 -21.65 1.37 -11.80
CA ALA A 128 -23.05 1.64 -11.43
C ALA A 128 -23.14 2.73 -10.36
N GLY A 129 -24.33 3.27 -10.13
CA GLY A 129 -24.60 4.19 -9.04
C GLY A 129 -24.44 3.53 -7.65
N LYS A 130 -24.83 4.25 -6.61
CA LYS A 130 -24.75 3.79 -5.23
C LYS A 130 -26.15 3.77 -4.60
N LEU A 131 -26.51 2.65 -3.97
CA LEU A 131 -27.71 2.53 -3.16
C LEU A 131 -27.40 2.92 -1.71
N LEU A 132 -28.23 3.77 -1.13
CA LEU A 132 -28.13 4.27 0.24
C LEU A 132 -29.33 3.74 1.03
N HIS A 133 -29.09 2.65 1.79
CA HIS A 133 -30.15 1.92 2.49
C HIS A 133 -30.49 2.48 3.87
N ASP A 134 -29.61 3.26 4.43
CA ASP A 134 -29.61 3.74 5.83
C ASP A 134 -29.99 5.22 5.97
N ARG A 135 -30.15 5.95 4.86
CA ARG A 135 -30.38 7.40 4.87
C ARG A 135 -31.84 7.79 5.21
N PHE A 136 -32.78 6.94 4.85
CA PHE A 136 -34.22 7.18 5.07
C PHE A 136 -34.90 5.92 5.60
N PRO A 137 -35.63 5.98 6.72
CA PRO A 137 -36.35 4.81 7.23
C PRO A 137 -37.31 4.20 6.20
N GLY A 138 -37.18 2.91 5.94
CA GLY A 138 -38.06 2.16 5.03
C GLY A 138 -37.92 2.50 3.54
N LYS A 139 -36.87 3.27 3.16
CA LYS A 139 -36.62 3.64 1.76
C LYS A 139 -35.14 3.48 1.42
N THR A 140 -34.87 3.17 0.17
CA THR A 140 -33.54 3.19 -0.39
C THR A 140 -33.42 4.43 -1.29
N ALA A 141 -32.41 5.27 -1.04
CA ALA A 141 -32.05 6.37 -1.94
C ALA A 141 -31.05 5.91 -2.98
N VAL A 142 -31.01 6.57 -4.12
CA VAL A 142 -30.05 6.30 -5.21
C VAL A 142 -29.18 7.53 -5.42
N ASP A 143 -27.88 7.33 -5.38
CA ASP A 143 -26.88 8.33 -5.74
C ASP A 143 -26.18 7.90 -7.04
N LEU A 144 -26.39 8.66 -8.09
CA LEU A 144 -25.86 8.38 -9.43
C LEU A 144 -24.54 9.10 -9.73
N ASN A 145 -23.92 9.77 -8.76
CA ASN A 145 -22.60 10.40 -8.94
C ASN A 145 -21.56 9.37 -9.39
N ARG A 146 -21.65 8.13 -8.87
CA ARG A 146 -20.75 7.04 -9.25
C ARG A 146 -21.07 6.42 -10.61
N ALA A 147 -22.34 6.46 -11.06
CA ALA A 147 -22.73 5.88 -12.35
C ALA A 147 -21.94 6.48 -13.50
N GLY A 148 -21.29 5.63 -14.29
CA GLY A 148 -20.45 6.04 -15.42
C GLY A 148 -19.00 6.34 -15.07
N ILE A 149 -18.53 6.21 -13.82
CA ILE A 149 -17.09 6.31 -13.48
C ILE A 149 -16.34 5.19 -14.22
N PRO A 150 -15.19 5.49 -14.86
CA PRO A 150 -14.40 4.48 -15.56
C PRO A 150 -13.88 3.40 -14.63
N LEU A 151 -14.14 2.14 -14.96
CA LEU A 151 -13.63 0.97 -14.27
C LEU A 151 -12.73 0.13 -15.18
N ALA A 152 -11.72 -0.49 -14.57
CA ALA A 152 -11.05 -1.67 -15.10
C ALA A 152 -11.41 -2.87 -14.22
N GLU A 153 -11.93 -3.94 -14.82
CA GLU A 153 -12.09 -5.21 -14.14
C GLU A 153 -10.92 -6.13 -14.48
N ILE A 154 -10.26 -6.65 -13.45
CA ILE A 154 -9.11 -7.55 -13.55
C ILE A 154 -9.54 -8.89 -12.97
N VAL A 155 -9.56 -9.91 -13.82
CA VAL A 155 -9.99 -11.27 -13.46
C VAL A 155 -8.75 -12.16 -13.38
N SER A 156 -8.48 -12.72 -12.21
CA SER A 156 -7.38 -13.66 -12.02
C SER A 156 -7.74 -15.08 -12.48
N GLU A 157 -6.72 -15.86 -12.80
CA GLU A 157 -6.87 -17.32 -12.84
C GLU A 157 -7.10 -17.87 -11.41
N PRO A 158 -7.70 -19.05 -11.25
CA PRO A 158 -7.95 -19.66 -9.94
C PRO A 158 -6.69 -20.35 -9.39
N ASP A 159 -5.60 -19.60 -9.27
CA ASP A 159 -4.27 -20.09 -8.92
C ASP A 159 -3.93 -19.94 -7.43
N LEU A 160 -4.73 -19.18 -6.69
CA LEU A 160 -4.53 -18.96 -5.26
C LEU A 160 -4.98 -20.19 -4.47
N ARG A 161 -4.23 -20.53 -3.41
CA ARG A 161 -4.44 -21.74 -2.61
C ARG A 161 -4.77 -21.48 -1.15
N SER A 162 -4.65 -20.23 -0.70
CA SER A 162 -5.06 -19.86 0.67
C SER A 162 -5.62 -18.44 0.72
N PRO A 163 -6.42 -18.13 1.75
CA PRO A 163 -6.88 -16.76 2.02
C PRO A 163 -5.73 -15.77 2.22
N ALA A 164 -4.63 -16.19 2.85
CA ALA A 164 -3.43 -15.38 3.01
C ALA A 164 -2.77 -15.03 1.66
N GLU A 165 -2.75 -15.96 0.71
CA GLU A 165 -2.30 -15.69 -0.66
C GLU A 165 -3.20 -14.70 -1.38
N ALA A 166 -4.53 -14.77 -1.20
CA ALA A 166 -5.45 -13.80 -1.77
C ALA A 166 -5.16 -12.37 -1.26
N ARG A 167 -4.88 -12.23 0.03
CA ARG A 167 -4.46 -10.95 0.61
C ARG A 167 -3.12 -10.46 0.04
N ALA A 168 -2.12 -11.33 -0.06
CA ALA A 168 -0.81 -10.99 -0.62
C ALA A 168 -0.90 -10.58 -2.10
N TYR A 169 -1.68 -11.32 -2.90
CA TYR A 169 -1.99 -10.97 -4.29
C TYR A 169 -2.62 -9.57 -4.40
N LEU A 170 -3.66 -9.29 -3.62
CA LEU A 170 -4.35 -7.99 -3.65
C LEU A 170 -3.43 -6.84 -3.22
N THR A 171 -2.57 -7.08 -2.24
CA THR A 171 -1.56 -6.09 -1.80
C THR A 171 -0.60 -5.77 -2.94
N THR A 172 -0.10 -6.79 -3.63
CA THR A 172 0.83 -6.61 -4.75
C THR A 172 0.14 -5.97 -5.96
N LEU A 173 -1.07 -6.41 -6.29
CA LEU A 173 -1.87 -5.83 -7.38
C LEU A 173 -2.12 -4.33 -7.13
N ARG A 174 -2.55 -3.96 -5.91
CA ARG A 174 -2.73 -2.56 -5.51
C ARG A 174 -1.44 -1.75 -5.70
N GLN A 175 -0.32 -2.27 -5.21
CA GLN A 175 0.97 -1.59 -5.37
C GLN A 175 1.31 -1.34 -6.84
N ILE A 176 1.17 -2.34 -7.71
CA ILE A 176 1.44 -2.21 -9.14
C ILE A 176 0.57 -1.09 -9.75
N LEU A 177 -0.73 -1.08 -9.48
CA LEU A 177 -1.66 -0.11 -10.05
C LEU A 177 -1.46 1.31 -9.52
N VAL A 178 -1.13 1.46 -8.23
CA VAL A 178 -0.81 2.77 -7.63
C VAL A 178 0.50 3.30 -8.19
N TYR A 179 1.55 2.47 -8.29
CA TYR A 179 2.83 2.84 -8.89
C TYR A 179 2.68 3.23 -10.37
N ALA A 180 1.85 2.52 -11.12
CA ALA A 180 1.55 2.87 -12.51
C ALA A 180 0.72 4.17 -12.66
N GLY A 181 0.27 4.76 -11.56
CA GLY A 181 -0.53 6.00 -11.54
C GLY A 181 -1.94 5.82 -12.12
N VAL A 182 -2.46 4.59 -12.10
CA VAL A 182 -3.73 4.23 -12.73
C VAL A 182 -4.93 4.53 -11.83
N SER A 183 -4.78 4.30 -10.52
CA SER A 183 -5.82 4.41 -9.51
C SER A 183 -5.22 4.70 -8.14
N GLU A 184 -6.03 5.22 -7.23
CA GLU A 184 -5.70 5.34 -5.80
C GLU A 184 -5.96 4.02 -5.05
N CYS A 185 -6.72 3.11 -5.64
CA CYS A 185 -7.01 1.76 -5.13
C CYS A 185 -7.45 1.76 -3.65
N SER A 186 -8.37 2.66 -3.27
CA SER A 186 -8.95 2.75 -1.93
C SER A 186 -10.21 1.90 -1.82
N MET A 187 -10.19 0.89 -0.94
CA MET A 187 -11.40 0.11 -0.64
C MET A 187 -12.41 0.91 0.21
N GLU A 188 -11.94 1.85 1.03
CA GLU A 188 -12.79 2.69 1.87
C GLU A 188 -13.65 3.65 1.02
N GLN A 189 -13.05 4.24 -0.01
CA GLN A 189 -13.74 5.11 -0.96
C GLN A 189 -14.47 4.32 -2.06
N GLY A 190 -14.24 3.01 -2.14
CA GLY A 190 -14.82 2.13 -3.15
C GLY A 190 -14.17 2.24 -4.53
N SER A 191 -13.00 2.87 -4.63
CA SER A 191 -12.22 2.90 -5.88
C SER A 191 -11.46 1.58 -6.16
N LEU A 192 -11.44 0.66 -5.21
CA LEU A 192 -11.07 -0.73 -5.38
C LEU A 192 -12.11 -1.62 -4.70
N ARG A 193 -12.65 -2.60 -5.43
CA ARG A 193 -13.60 -3.60 -4.93
C ARG A 193 -13.14 -4.98 -5.35
N VAL A 194 -13.48 -5.98 -4.55
CA VAL A 194 -13.08 -7.36 -4.76
C VAL A 194 -14.27 -8.28 -4.59
N ASP A 195 -14.50 -9.11 -5.58
CA ASP A 195 -15.36 -10.28 -5.50
C ASP A 195 -14.49 -11.53 -5.56
N ALA A 196 -14.70 -12.47 -4.65
CA ALA A 196 -13.86 -13.66 -4.54
C ALA A 196 -14.66 -14.93 -4.85
N ASN A 197 -14.14 -15.74 -5.77
CA ASN A 197 -14.65 -17.06 -6.07
C ASN A 197 -13.80 -18.10 -5.33
N ILE A 198 -14.42 -18.97 -4.53
CA ILE A 198 -13.72 -20.00 -3.77
C ILE A 198 -14.38 -21.37 -3.93
N SER A 199 -13.56 -22.40 -4.06
CA SER A 199 -13.97 -23.79 -3.98
C SER A 199 -12.91 -24.63 -3.26
N ILE A 200 -13.28 -25.83 -2.83
CA ILE A 200 -12.32 -26.80 -2.27
C ILE A 200 -12.41 -28.11 -3.04
N ARG A 201 -11.30 -28.83 -3.15
CA ARG A 201 -11.17 -30.12 -3.81
C ARG A 201 -10.23 -31.04 -3.04
N ARG A 202 -10.17 -32.31 -3.40
CA ARG A 202 -9.14 -33.21 -2.85
C ARG A 202 -7.77 -32.87 -3.45
N PRO A 203 -6.70 -32.96 -2.66
CA PRO A 203 -5.35 -32.76 -3.18
C PRO A 203 -5.08 -33.67 -4.38
N GLY A 204 -4.53 -33.08 -5.45
CA GLY A 204 -4.24 -33.80 -6.69
C GLY A 204 -5.41 -33.96 -7.67
N GLU A 205 -6.64 -33.63 -7.29
CA GLU A 205 -7.76 -33.59 -8.24
C GLU A 205 -7.61 -32.44 -9.24
N ARG A 206 -7.78 -32.73 -10.54
CA ARG A 206 -7.77 -31.71 -11.59
C ARG A 206 -9.09 -30.95 -11.68
N ARG A 207 -10.21 -31.62 -11.37
CA ARG A 207 -11.53 -31.01 -11.43
C ARG A 207 -11.72 -30.05 -10.27
N LEU A 208 -12.17 -28.84 -10.58
CA LEU A 208 -12.54 -27.86 -9.56
C LEU A 208 -13.81 -28.29 -8.82
N GLY A 209 -13.88 -27.96 -7.53
CA GLY A 209 -15.09 -28.09 -6.75
C GLY A 209 -16.16 -27.06 -7.15
N THR A 210 -17.36 -27.18 -6.57
CA THR A 210 -18.42 -26.18 -6.76
C THR A 210 -17.98 -24.86 -6.12
N LYS A 211 -17.92 -23.81 -6.91
CA LYS A 211 -17.52 -22.50 -6.44
C LYS A 211 -18.67 -21.75 -5.75
N THR A 212 -18.32 -20.96 -4.76
CA THR A 212 -19.19 -19.91 -4.21
C THR A 212 -18.52 -18.56 -4.43
N GLU A 213 -19.30 -17.53 -4.61
CA GLU A 213 -18.86 -16.15 -4.74
C GLU A 213 -19.04 -15.42 -3.40
N VAL A 214 -18.00 -14.73 -2.92
CA VAL A 214 -18.07 -13.93 -1.69
C VAL A 214 -17.92 -12.46 -2.02
N LYS A 215 -18.86 -11.64 -1.54
CA LYS A 215 -18.95 -10.20 -1.78
C LYS A 215 -18.99 -9.40 -0.47
N ASN A 216 -18.96 -8.07 -0.60
CA ASN A 216 -19.08 -7.12 0.51
C ASN A 216 -17.87 -7.11 1.46
N MET A 217 -16.70 -7.24 0.90
CA MET A 217 -15.44 -7.16 1.65
C MET A 217 -14.80 -5.78 1.44
N ASN A 218 -14.63 -5.02 2.50
CA ASN A 218 -14.20 -3.61 2.48
C ASN A 218 -12.74 -3.37 2.91
N SER A 219 -11.97 -4.44 3.08
CA SER A 219 -10.52 -4.40 3.32
C SER A 219 -9.88 -5.72 2.92
N PHE A 220 -8.57 -5.74 2.66
CA PHE A 220 -7.84 -6.97 2.33
C PHE A 220 -7.85 -7.97 3.52
N ALA A 221 -7.82 -7.46 4.74
CA ALA A 221 -8.00 -8.31 5.92
C ALA A 221 -9.40 -8.96 5.97
N ASN A 222 -10.43 -8.25 5.54
CA ASN A 222 -11.78 -8.81 5.44
C ASN A 222 -11.93 -9.79 4.28
N VAL A 223 -11.17 -9.64 3.18
CA VAL A 223 -11.11 -10.66 2.12
C VAL A 223 -10.54 -11.96 2.68
N GLU A 224 -9.43 -11.90 3.39
CA GLU A 224 -8.80 -13.07 4.04
C GLU A 224 -9.77 -13.73 5.02
N ARG A 225 -10.38 -12.98 5.94
CA ARG A 225 -11.34 -13.49 6.93
C ARG A 225 -12.59 -14.11 6.29
N ALA A 226 -13.10 -13.48 5.23
CA ALA A 226 -14.28 -13.97 4.52
C ALA A 226 -13.99 -15.30 3.80
N LEU A 227 -12.84 -15.40 3.17
CA LEU A 227 -12.40 -16.63 2.51
C LEU A 227 -12.12 -17.76 3.51
N ASP A 228 -11.54 -17.46 4.68
CA ASP A 228 -11.37 -18.44 5.77
C ASP A 228 -12.71 -18.97 6.29
N ALA A 229 -13.67 -18.07 6.51
CA ALA A 229 -15.01 -18.45 6.96
C ALA A 229 -15.73 -19.34 5.92
N GLU A 230 -15.62 -18.99 4.63
CA GLU A 230 -16.25 -19.78 3.57
C GLU A 230 -15.55 -21.13 3.34
N ARG A 231 -14.22 -21.16 3.40
CA ARG A 231 -13.43 -22.41 3.36
C ARG A 231 -13.90 -23.37 4.46
N ALA A 232 -13.99 -22.89 5.69
CA ALA A 232 -14.44 -23.69 6.84
C ALA A 232 -15.90 -24.17 6.64
N ARG A 233 -16.80 -23.33 6.11
CA ARG A 233 -18.16 -23.71 5.81
C ARG A 233 -18.25 -24.82 4.74
N GLN A 234 -17.50 -24.70 3.65
CA GLN A 234 -17.46 -25.73 2.59
C GLN A 234 -16.89 -27.07 3.11
N MET A 235 -15.81 -27.01 3.91
CA MET A 235 -15.24 -28.20 4.54
C MET A 235 -16.26 -28.91 5.42
N ALA A 236 -16.95 -28.19 6.32
CA ALA A 236 -17.97 -28.76 7.20
C ALA A 236 -19.14 -29.39 6.43
N LEU A 237 -19.58 -28.79 5.30
CA LEU A 237 -20.63 -29.36 4.46
C LEU A 237 -20.20 -30.68 3.84
N LEU A 238 -19.01 -30.73 3.22
CA LEU A 238 -18.50 -31.91 2.52
C LEU A 238 -18.14 -33.04 3.49
N GLU A 239 -17.58 -32.74 4.64
CA GLU A 239 -17.30 -33.72 5.70
C GLU A 239 -18.57 -34.27 6.33
N GLY A 240 -19.64 -33.46 6.40
CA GLY A 240 -20.97 -33.88 6.81
C GLY A 240 -21.77 -34.60 5.72
N GLY A 241 -21.17 -34.96 4.57
CA GLY A 241 -21.81 -35.65 3.45
C GLY A 241 -22.80 -34.79 2.65
N LYS A 242 -22.81 -33.47 2.87
CA LYS A 242 -23.62 -32.52 2.11
C LYS A 242 -22.88 -32.01 0.89
N ARG A 243 -23.61 -31.34 -0.01
CA ARG A 243 -23.03 -30.72 -1.21
C ARG A 243 -22.90 -29.21 -1.01
N VAL A 244 -21.87 -28.63 -1.63
CA VAL A 244 -21.74 -27.19 -1.80
C VAL A 244 -22.65 -26.79 -2.97
N GLU A 245 -23.49 -25.80 -2.76
CA GLU A 245 -24.32 -25.18 -3.81
C GLU A 245 -23.60 -23.92 -4.34
N GLN A 246 -23.76 -23.67 -5.63
CA GLN A 246 -23.25 -22.43 -6.24
C GLN A 246 -24.16 -21.27 -5.84
N VAL A 247 -23.68 -20.43 -4.94
CA VAL A 247 -24.41 -19.28 -4.39
C VAL A 247 -23.47 -18.09 -4.21
N THR A 248 -24.06 -16.90 -4.20
CA THR A 248 -23.37 -15.67 -3.77
C THR A 248 -23.60 -15.45 -2.27
N LEU A 249 -22.53 -15.16 -1.56
CA LEU A 249 -22.47 -14.95 -0.12
C LEU A 249 -22.08 -13.51 0.17
N LEU A 250 -22.69 -12.90 1.18
CA LEU A 250 -22.28 -11.61 1.72
C LEU A 250 -21.50 -11.80 3.01
N PHE A 251 -20.33 -11.21 3.06
CA PHE A 251 -19.52 -11.18 4.29
C PHE A 251 -20.00 -10.06 5.22
N ASN A 252 -20.13 -10.39 6.49
CA ASN A 252 -20.40 -9.43 7.56
C ASN A 252 -19.13 -9.23 8.40
N ALA A 253 -18.50 -8.08 8.28
CA ALA A 253 -17.23 -7.78 8.96
C ALA A 253 -17.38 -7.75 10.50
N GLY A 254 -18.55 -7.37 11.02
CA GLY A 254 -18.83 -7.30 12.46
C GLY A 254 -18.96 -8.67 13.12
N THR A 255 -19.55 -9.65 12.41
CA THR A 255 -19.71 -11.03 12.92
C THR A 255 -18.64 -11.99 12.41
N GLY A 256 -17.90 -11.64 11.36
CA GLY A 256 -16.95 -12.53 10.70
C GLY A 256 -17.59 -13.69 9.93
N GLN A 257 -18.88 -13.62 9.64
CA GLN A 257 -19.64 -14.70 9.00
C GLN A 257 -19.99 -14.37 7.56
N VAL A 258 -20.11 -15.40 6.73
CA VAL A 258 -20.68 -15.35 5.38
C VAL A 258 -22.11 -15.86 5.40
N LYS A 259 -23.02 -15.19 4.68
CA LYS A 259 -24.43 -15.57 4.59
C LYS A 259 -24.89 -15.56 3.14
N PRO A 260 -25.63 -16.59 2.67
CA PRO A 260 -26.17 -16.58 1.32
C PRO A 260 -27.14 -15.41 1.14
N THR A 261 -27.07 -14.77 -0.03
CA THR A 261 -28.10 -13.84 -0.48
C THR A 261 -29.38 -14.63 -0.73
N ARG A 262 -30.54 -14.03 -0.45
CA ARG A 262 -31.86 -14.70 -0.52
C ARG A 262 -32.33 -15.06 -1.94
N SER A 263 -31.57 -14.75 -2.97
CA SER A 263 -31.98 -15.07 -4.34
C SER A 263 -31.42 -16.43 -4.76
N LYS A 264 -32.31 -17.36 -5.03
CA LYS A 264 -32.12 -18.39 -6.07
C LYS A 264 -32.14 -17.67 -7.44
N GLU A 265 -31.24 -16.71 -7.63
CA GLU A 265 -31.07 -16.12 -8.93
C GLU A 265 -30.28 -17.13 -9.73
N GLU A 266 -30.93 -17.74 -10.68
CA GLU A 266 -30.34 -18.42 -11.82
C GLU A 266 -29.21 -17.54 -12.35
N SER A 267 -28.11 -18.12 -12.82
CA SER A 267 -27.01 -17.35 -13.41
C SER A 267 -27.62 -16.37 -14.40
N HIS A 268 -27.57 -15.07 -14.11
CA HIS A 268 -28.20 -14.06 -14.94
C HIS A 268 -27.62 -14.19 -16.35
N ASP A 269 -28.45 -14.56 -17.30
CA ASP A 269 -28.14 -14.40 -18.72
C ASP A 269 -28.19 -12.92 -19.03
N TYR A 270 -27.02 -12.26 -18.99
CA TYR A 270 -26.89 -10.83 -19.28
C TYR A 270 -27.11 -10.49 -20.75
N ARG A 271 -27.29 -11.46 -21.62
CA ARG A 271 -27.56 -11.27 -23.05
C ARG A 271 -26.63 -10.25 -23.67
N TYR A 272 -25.33 -10.47 -23.50
CA TYR A 272 -24.31 -9.59 -24.04
C TYR A 272 -24.45 -9.46 -25.58
N PHE A 273 -24.37 -8.21 -26.06
CA PHE A 273 -24.21 -7.92 -27.47
C PHE A 273 -23.35 -6.65 -27.65
N PRO A 274 -22.66 -6.47 -28.79
CA PRO A 274 -21.89 -5.27 -29.06
C PRO A 274 -22.75 -4.03 -28.92
N ASP A 275 -22.23 -2.99 -28.25
CA ASP A 275 -22.95 -1.72 -28.11
C ASP A 275 -23.08 -1.06 -29.48
N PRO A 276 -24.30 -0.78 -29.98
CA PRO A 276 -24.53 -0.23 -31.31
C PRO A 276 -24.08 1.22 -31.46
N ASP A 277 -23.94 1.95 -30.35
CA ASP A 277 -23.56 3.37 -30.34
C ASP A 277 -22.03 3.55 -30.24
N LEU A 278 -21.30 2.46 -30.02
CA LEU A 278 -19.84 2.50 -29.87
C LEU A 278 -19.14 1.67 -30.99
N PRO A 279 -18.34 2.29 -31.83
CA PRO A 279 -17.51 1.53 -32.76
C PRO A 279 -16.48 0.69 -32.02
N PRO A 280 -15.89 -0.34 -32.66
CA PRO A 280 -14.76 -1.07 -32.08
C PRO A 280 -13.67 -0.10 -31.65
N LEU A 281 -13.15 -0.31 -30.44
CA LEU A 281 -12.02 0.45 -29.92
C LEU A 281 -10.72 -0.05 -30.58
N VAL A 282 -10.06 0.82 -31.33
CA VAL A 282 -8.80 0.50 -32.00
C VAL A 282 -7.66 1.26 -31.33
N LEU A 283 -6.70 0.52 -30.77
CA LEU A 283 -5.47 1.05 -30.21
C LEU A 283 -4.36 1.01 -31.23
N SER A 284 -3.81 2.18 -31.56
CA SER A 284 -2.64 2.22 -32.43
C SER A 284 -1.41 1.63 -31.75
N PRO A 285 -0.49 0.99 -32.49
CA PRO A 285 0.79 0.55 -31.93
C PRO A 285 1.58 1.69 -31.26
N ALA A 286 1.44 2.91 -31.77
CA ALA A 286 2.08 4.10 -31.21
C ALA A 286 1.53 4.42 -29.80
N LEU A 287 0.22 4.35 -29.58
CA LEU A 287 -0.38 4.57 -28.27
C LEU A 287 0.06 3.50 -27.26
N ILE A 288 0.10 2.23 -27.68
CA ILE A 288 0.57 1.15 -26.81
C ILE A 288 2.04 1.36 -26.44
N ALA A 289 2.88 1.77 -27.40
CA ALA A 289 4.29 2.07 -27.15
C ALA A 289 4.47 3.30 -26.24
N GLU A 290 3.66 4.35 -26.44
CA GLU A 290 3.62 5.53 -25.55
C GLU A 290 3.30 5.14 -24.11
N GLN A 291 2.24 4.35 -23.89
CA GLN A 291 1.88 3.91 -22.54
C GLN A 291 2.92 2.97 -21.92
N ARG A 292 3.61 2.17 -22.71
CA ARG A 292 4.74 1.35 -22.24
C ARG A 292 5.93 2.22 -21.81
N ALA A 293 6.25 3.25 -22.57
CA ALA A 293 7.33 4.20 -22.23
C ALA A 293 6.96 5.09 -21.02
N ALA A 294 5.68 5.33 -20.78
CA ALA A 294 5.17 6.10 -19.65
C ALA A 294 5.06 5.29 -18.36
N LEU A 295 5.32 3.97 -18.38
CA LEU A 295 5.35 3.17 -17.16
C LEU A 295 6.50 3.63 -16.27
N PRO A 296 6.24 3.98 -15.01
CA PRO A 296 7.30 4.23 -14.05
C PRO A 296 7.98 2.92 -13.65
N GLU A 297 9.05 3.03 -12.90
CA GLU A 297 9.68 1.87 -12.27
C GLU A 297 8.67 1.19 -11.33
N LEU A 298 8.32 -0.07 -11.61
CA LEU A 298 7.34 -0.83 -10.85
C LEU A 298 7.92 -1.32 -9.50
N PRO A 299 7.08 -1.68 -8.52
CA PRO A 299 7.53 -2.00 -7.15
C PRO A 299 8.61 -3.07 -7.07
N GLU A 300 8.52 -4.11 -7.89
CA GLU A 300 9.50 -5.20 -7.90
C GLU A 300 10.89 -4.75 -8.39
N ALA A 301 10.91 -4.03 -9.52
CA ALA A 301 12.15 -3.47 -10.06
C ALA A 301 12.78 -2.47 -9.09
N LYS A 302 11.94 -1.62 -8.47
CA LYS A 302 12.40 -0.66 -7.47
C LYS A 302 12.99 -1.36 -6.24
N ARG A 303 12.37 -2.42 -5.72
CA ARG A 303 12.93 -3.21 -4.61
C ARG A 303 14.31 -3.77 -4.96
N ALA A 304 14.41 -4.45 -6.10
CA ALA A 304 15.69 -5.01 -6.56
C ALA A 304 16.78 -3.94 -6.72
N ARG A 305 16.40 -2.75 -7.21
CA ARG A 305 17.33 -1.62 -7.31
C ARG A 305 17.73 -1.08 -5.94
N LEU A 306 16.81 -0.88 -5.02
CA LEU A 306 17.14 -0.41 -3.66
C LEU A 306 18.06 -1.39 -2.92
N GLU A 307 17.90 -2.70 -3.12
CA GLU A 307 18.80 -3.71 -2.58
C GLU A 307 20.20 -3.62 -3.21
N SER A 308 20.27 -3.53 -4.54
CA SER A 308 21.55 -3.55 -5.28
C SER A 308 22.33 -2.23 -5.20
N GLU A 309 21.67 -1.08 -5.30
CA GLU A 309 22.33 0.24 -5.32
C GLU A 309 22.63 0.76 -3.91
N TYR A 310 21.70 0.56 -2.97
CA TYR A 310 21.82 1.13 -1.62
C TYR A 310 22.16 0.08 -0.55
N GLY A 311 22.27 -1.19 -0.93
CA GLY A 311 22.62 -2.28 -0.01
C GLY A 311 21.59 -2.49 1.09
N LEU A 312 20.30 -2.20 0.81
CA LEU A 312 19.22 -2.43 1.75
C LEU A 312 18.93 -3.94 1.87
N SER A 313 18.39 -4.35 3.00
CA SER A 313 17.83 -5.70 3.12
C SER A 313 16.54 -5.82 2.29
N ALA A 314 16.16 -7.04 1.89
CA ALA A 314 14.90 -7.29 1.20
C ALA A 314 13.70 -6.78 2.02
N TYR A 315 13.74 -6.92 3.34
CA TYR A 315 12.73 -6.39 4.24
C TYR A 315 12.64 -4.86 4.19
N ASP A 316 13.77 -4.15 4.29
CA ASP A 316 13.80 -2.69 4.26
C ASP A 316 13.30 -2.17 2.90
N ALA A 317 13.76 -2.78 1.81
CA ALA A 317 13.31 -2.44 0.47
C ALA A 317 11.80 -2.67 0.28
N GLN A 318 11.25 -3.75 0.84
CA GLN A 318 9.82 -4.05 0.81
C GLN A 318 9.01 -3.01 1.59
N VAL A 319 9.45 -2.62 2.79
CA VAL A 319 8.75 -1.63 3.62
C VAL A 319 8.79 -0.25 2.96
N ILE A 320 9.95 0.19 2.49
CA ILE A 320 10.11 1.50 1.84
C ILE A 320 9.28 1.59 0.55
N THR A 321 9.16 0.51 -0.21
CA THR A 321 8.37 0.49 -1.44
C THR A 321 6.90 0.19 -1.21
N SER A 322 6.43 0.06 0.03
CA SER A 322 5.01 -0.21 0.32
C SER A 322 4.06 0.87 -0.22
N GLU A 323 4.50 2.13 -0.19
CA GLU A 323 3.81 3.27 -0.79
C GLU A 323 4.78 4.05 -1.70
N VAL A 324 4.26 4.62 -2.80
CA VAL A 324 5.05 5.38 -3.79
C VAL A 324 5.75 6.56 -3.14
N GLU A 325 5.01 7.28 -2.31
CA GLU A 325 5.45 8.50 -1.64
C GLU A 325 6.61 8.23 -0.67
N LEU A 326 6.56 7.11 0.07
CA LEU A 326 7.64 6.70 0.97
C LEU A 326 8.92 6.39 0.19
N ALA A 327 8.81 5.67 -0.92
CA ALA A 327 9.95 5.35 -1.76
C ALA A 327 10.59 6.62 -2.36
N GLN A 328 9.77 7.53 -2.86
CA GLN A 328 10.23 8.82 -3.40
C GLN A 328 10.89 9.70 -2.33
N TYR A 329 10.30 9.73 -1.14
CA TYR A 329 10.84 10.45 -0.01
C TYR A 329 12.21 9.90 0.40
N PHE A 330 12.33 8.58 0.55
CA PHE A 330 13.59 7.90 0.86
C PHE A 330 14.70 8.26 -0.15
N GLU A 331 14.41 8.10 -1.44
CA GLU A 331 15.37 8.42 -2.50
C GLU A 331 15.77 9.90 -2.50
N SER A 332 14.84 10.78 -2.11
CA SER A 332 15.14 12.21 -1.99
C SER A 332 16.05 12.52 -0.80
N VAL A 333 15.87 11.83 0.33
CA VAL A 333 16.77 11.94 1.50
C VAL A 333 18.17 11.47 1.16
N VAL A 334 18.31 10.34 0.45
CA VAL A 334 19.62 9.83 0.02
C VAL A 334 20.29 10.78 -0.99
N ARG A 335 19.53 11.30 -1.96
CA ARG A 335 20.04 12.31 -2.91
C ARG A 335 20.49 13.60 -2.23
N ALA A 336 19.88 13.98 -1.11
CA ALA A 336 20.30 15.11 -0.29
C ALA A 336 21.57 14.84 0.53
N GLY A 337 22.19 13.64 0.42
CA GLY A 337 23.49 13.29 0.98
C GLY A 337 23.47 12.39 2.22
N ALA A 338 22.31 11.90 2.65
CA ALA A 338 22.23 10.97 3.77
C ALA A 338 22.74 9.57 3.40
N ASP A 339 23.36 8.87 4.34
CA ASP A 339 23.66 7.43 4.21
C ASP A 339 22.35 6.63 4.04
N ALA A 340 22.32 5.75 3.04
CA ALA A 340 21.11 5.06 2.64
C ALA A 340 20.53 4.15 3.76
N LYS A 341 21.38 3.43 4.51
CA LYS A 341 20.91 2.56 5.60
C LYS A 341 20.37 3.35 6.77
N VAL A 342 21.02 4.48 7.08
CA VAL A 342 20.55 5.37 8.14
C VAL A 342 19.24 6.04 7.72
N ALA A 343 19.14 6.51 6.48
CA ALA A 343 17.90 7.08 5.91
C ALA A 343 16.76 6.05 5.93
N ALA A 344 17.01 4.79 5.55
CA ALA A 344 16.03 3.72 5.60
C ALA A 344 15.46 3.52 7.01
N ASN A 345 16.33 3.47 8.03
CA ASN A 345 15.90 3.34 9.42
C ASN A 345 14.98 4.49 9.86
N TRP A 346 15.31 5.72 9.49
CA TRP A 346 14.49 6.90 9.79
C TRP A 346 13.14 6.86 9.06
N VAL A 347 13.17 6.48 7.78
CA VAL A 347 11.94 6.40 6.95
C VAL A 347 11.00 5.33 7.48
N MET A 348 11.49 4.14 7.80
CA MET A 348 10.68 3.05 8.32
C MET A 348 10.13 3.27 9.74
N ALA A 349 10.76 4.13 10.53
CA ALA A 349 10.32 4.43 11.89
C ALA A 349 9.55 5.76 11.97
N ASP A 350 10.30 6.85 12.09
CA ASP A 350 9.74 8.17 12.46
C ASP A 350 8.96 8.81 11.29
N VAL A 351 9.45 8.68 10.04
CA VAL A 351 8.79 9.25 8.85
C VAL A 351 7.49 8.51 8.53
N MET A 352 7.51 7.17 8.51
CA MET A 352 6.32 6.38 8.24
C MET A 352 5.24 6.58 9.31
N THR A 353 5.64 6.74 10.57
CA THR A 353 4.70 7.08 11.65
C THR A 353 4.01 8.41 11.37
N SER A 354 4.78 9.45 11.01
CA SER A 354 4.24 10.77 10.66
C SER A 354 3.36 10.70 9.42
N PHE A 355 3.77 9.96 8.40
CA PHE A 355 3.00 9.77 7.17
C PHE A 355 1.65 9.09 7.44
N ASN A 356 1.62 8.04 8.24
CA ASN A 356 0.39 7.34 8.60
C ASN A 356 -0.59 8.21 9.39
N GLN A 357 -0.06 9.13 10.22
CA GLN A 357 -0.89 10.03 11.02
C GLN A 357 -1.44 11.22 10.22
N HIS A 358 -0.67 11.78 9.32
CA HIS A 358 -0.96 13.06 8.68
C HIS A 358 -1.19 12.96 7.16
N GLN A 359 -0.92 11.80 6.56
CA GLN A 359 -0.95 11.57 5.10
C GLN A 359 -0.04 12.56 4.33
N ASN A 360 1.00 13.06 4.99
CA ASN A 360 2.02 13.94 4.42
C ASN A 360 3.36 13.79 5.15
N PHE A 361 4.39 14.45 4.63
CA PHE A 361 5.73 14.48 5.21
C PHE A 361 5.99 15.86 5.84
N PRO A 362 5.78 16.04 7.15
CA PRO A 362 5.96 17.34 7.81
C PRO A 362 7.44 17.80 7.83
N VAL A 363 8.38 16.85 7.78
CA VAL A 363 9.82 17.14 7.65
C VAL A 363 10.22 16.87 6.20
N THR A 364 10.82 17.85 5.53
CA THR A 364 11.28 17.68 4.14
C THR A 364 12.51 16.76 4.05
N PRO A 365 12.77 16.11 2.90
CA PRO A 365 13.94 15.24 2.72
C PRO A 365 15.26 15.92 3.04
N ASP A 366 15.46 17.19 2.64
CA ASP A 366 16.69 17.94 2.91
C ASP A 366 16.91 18.16 4.41
N ARG A 367 15.82 18.49 5.14
CA ARG A 367 15.89 18.68 6.61
C ARG A 367 16.18 17.36 7.33
N LEU A 368 15.61 16.24 6.87
CA LEU A 368 15.94 14.93 7.43
C LEU A 368 17.40 14.55 7.12
N SER A 369 17.88 14.78 5.92
CA SER A 369 19.28 14.53 5.54
C SER A 369 20.23 15.36 6.41
N THR A 370 19.95 16.65 6.62
CA THR A 370 20.71 17.52 7.54
C THR A 370 20.71 16.96 8.97
N LEU A 371 19.55 16.53 9.46
CA LEU A 371 19.43 15.95 10.81
C LEU A 371 20.27 14.66 10.96
N ILE A 372 20.24 13.81 9.96
CA ILE A 372 21.07 12.59 9.90
C ILE A 372 22.56 12.97 9.91
N GLY A 373 22.96 13.98 9.14
CA GLY A 373 24.33 14.50 9.13
C GLY A 373 24.79 14.95 10.51
N LEU A 374 23.95 15.69 11.25
CA LEU A 374 24.29 16.12 12.62
C LEU A 374 24.50 14.96 13.59
N VAL A 375 23.81 13.84 13.39
CA VAL A 375 24.04 12.62 14.18
C VAL A 375 25.35 11.94 13.79
N GLN A 376 25.64 11.85 12.50
CA GLN A 376 26.86 11.22 11.98
C GLN A 376 28.12 12.01 12.40
N GLU A 377 28.04 13.33 12.40
CA GLU A 377 29.10 14.24 12.88
C GLU A 377 29.29 14.18 14.41
N GLY A 378 28.39 13.53 15.14
CA GLY A 378 28.44 13.54 16.61
C GLY A 378 27.95 14.83 17.25
N THR A 379 27.34 15.74 16.48
CA THR A 379 26.73 16.99 16.99
C THR A 379 25.47 16.69 17.81
N LEU A 380 24.73 15.63 17.44
CA LEU A 380 23.55 15.17 18.16
C LEU A 380 23.63 13.67 18.48
N SER A 381 23.13 13.29 19.64
CA SER A 381 22.85 11.89 19.91
C SER A 381 21.59 11.46 19.13
N HIS A 382 21.44 10.16 18.87
CA HIS A 382 20.24 9.62 18.20
C HIS A 382 18.95 9.98 18.94
N GLN A 383 18.96 9.94 20.27
CA GLN A 383 17.80 10.33 21.09
C GLN A 383 17.49 11.83 20.99
N ALA A 384 18.53 12.69 20.95
CA ALA A 384 18.36 14.13 20.75
C ALA A 384 17.78 14.42 19.36
N ALA A 385 18.26 13.71 18.32
CA ALA A 385 17.78 13.87 16.97
C ALA A 385 16.29 13.50 16.83
N LYS A 386 15.80 12.48 17.53
CA LYS A 386 14.35 12.17 17.56
C LYS A 386 13.51 13.29 18.14
N ARG A 387 14.00 13.93 19.18
CA ARG A 387 13.33 15.13 19.74
C ARG A 387 13.34 16.30 18.76
N VAL A 388 14.47 16.51 18.07
CA VAL A 388 14.57 17.53 17.01
C VAL A 388 13.60 17.21 15.88
N TYR A 389 13.50 15.94 15.43
CA TYR A 389 12.55 15.52 14.39
C TYR A 389 11.08 15.85 14.77
N THR A 390 10.69 15.52 16.00
CA THR A 390 9.33 15.82 16.50
C THR A 390 9.03 17.32 16.47
N GLU A 391 9.99 18.15 16.88
CA GLU A 391 9.84 19.60 16.85
C GLU A 391 9.80 20.17 15.42
N LEU A 392 10.63 19.59 14.52
CA LEU A 392 10.62 19.93 13.09
C LEU A 392 9.27 19.61 12.43
N ALA A 393 8.63 18.51 12.83
CA ALA A 393 7.33 18.12 12.32
C ALA A 393 6.23 19.15 12.68
N GLY A 394 6.35 19.82 13.82
CA GLY A 394 5.44 20.90 14.26
C GLY A 394 5.81 22.29 13.78
N SER A 395 6.99 22.49 13.16
CA SER A 395 7.54 23.82 12.84
C SER A 395 7.95 23.91 11.37
N ALA A 396 7.07 24.43 10.53
CA ALA A 396 7.37 24.65 9.12
C ALA A 396 8.58 25.61 8.94
N GLY A 397 9.57 25.19 8.14
CA GLY A 397 10.72 26.02 7.77
C GLY A 397 11.84 26.13 8.83
N ALA A 398 11.72 25.49 9.99
CA ALA A 398 12.79 25.50 10.98
C ALA A 398 13.95 24.58 10.57
N GLU A 399 15.20 25.07 10.75
CA GLU A 399 16.40 24.30 10.42
C GLU A 399 16.81 23.36 11.56
N PRO A 400 17.25 22.11 11.27
CA PRO A 400 17.58 21.10 12.29
C PRO A 400 18.61 21.58 13.32
N ARG A 401 19.68 22.27 12.89
CA ARG A 401 20.72 22.80 13.78
C ARG A 401 20.15 23.88 14.70
N ALA A 402 19.38 24.81 14.19
CA ALA A 402 18.77 25.89 14.97
C ALA A 402 17.78 25.33 16.01
N VAL A 403 17.01 24.31 15.65
CA VAL A 403 16.10 23.62 16.60
C VAL A 403 16.92 22.92 17.69
N ALA A 404 17.99 22.21 17.32
CA ALA A 404 18.87 21.53 18.27
C ALA A 404 19.52 22.51 19.27
N GLU A 405 19.99 23.66 18.80
CA GLU A 405 20.55 24.73 19.63
C GLU A 405 19.50 25.32 20.58
N ARG A 406 18.33 25.67 20.07
CA ARG A 406 17.21 26.18 20.86
C ARG A 406 16.78 25.22 21.98
N LEU A 407 16.79 23.93 21.71
CA LEU A 407 16.46 22.89 22.67
C LEU A 407 17.63 22.52 23.62
N GLY A 408 18.82 23.08 23.41
CA GLY A 408 20.03 22.79 24.18
C GLY A 408 20.48 21.32 24.04
N LEU A 409 20.29 20.70 22.85
CA LEU A 409 20.54 19.30 22.58
C LEU A 409 21.90 19.06 21.88
N VAL A 410 22.58 20.12 21.46
CA VAL A 410 23.89 20.03 20.81
C VAL A 410 24.91 19.44 21.79
N GLN A 411 25.62 18.40 21.37
CA GLN A 411 26.65 17.75 22.19
C GLN A 411 27.88 18.65 22.30
N VAL A 412 28.46 18.66 23.48
CA VAL A 412 29.70 19.37 23.76
C VAL A 412 30.87 18.41 23.55
N SER A 413 31.66 18.68 22.51
CA SER A 413 32.91 17.94 22.19
C SER A 413 34.17 18.67 22.60
N ASP A 414 34.02 19.90 23.14
CA ASP A 414 35.17 20.68 23.63
C ASP A 414 35.93 19.91 24.72
N ARG A 415 37.21 19.70 24.49
CA ARG A 415 38.04 18.87 25.35
C ARG A 415 38.17 19.43 26.76
N GLY A 416 38.11 20.76 26.92
CA GLY A 416 38.16 21.41 28.22
C GLY A 416 36.92 21.19 29.03
N ALA A 417 35.74 21.35 28.40
CA ALA A 417 34.47 21.05 29.04
C ALA A 417 34.31 19.58 29.39
N LEU A 418 34.72 18.67 28.51
CA LEU A 418 34.72 17.24 28.77
C LEU A 418 35.65 16.87 29.93
N ALA A 419 36.84 17.47 30.01
CA ALA A 419 37.80 17.25 31.09
C ALA A 419 37.23 17.67 32.46
N SER A 420 36.50 18.79 32.51
CA SER A 420 35.85 19.24 33.75
C SER A 420 34.84 18.20 34.27
N TRP A 421 33.92 17.69 33.42
CA TRP A 421 32.99 16.65 33.82
C TRP A 421 33.66 15.32 34.19
N VAL A 422 34.73 14.96 33.51
CA VAL A 422 35.50 13.76 33.82
C VAL A 422 36.21 13.88 35.18
N GLU A 423 36.80 15.02 35.50
CA GLU A 423 37.41 15.29 36.79
C GLU A 423 36.41 15.25 37.92
N GLU A 424 35.24 15.86 37.76
CA GLU A 424 34.16 15.79 38.74
C GLU A 424 33.72 14.33 39.01
N VAL A 425 33.58 13.51 37.96
CA VAL A 425 33.21 12.10 38.10
C VAL A 425 34.29 11.27 38.75
N ILE A 426 35.57 11.47 38.42
CA ILE A 426 36.70 10.80 39.03
C ILE A 426 36.78 11.15 40.53
N ALA A 427 36.62 12.42 40.90
CA ALA A 427 36.58 12.87 42.27
C ALA A 427 35.44 12.28 43.11
N ALA A 428 34.31 12.08 42.44
CA ALA A 428 33.08 11.51 43.12
C ALA A 428 33.16 9.98 43.31
N HIS A 429 34.05 9.27 42.60
CA HIS A 429 34.11 7.81 42.59
C HIS A 429 35.51 7.24 42.86
N PRO A 430 36.16 7.60 43.96
CA PRO A 430 37.57 7.21 44.23
C PRO A 430 37.77 5.69 44.37
N GLY A 431 36.79 4.96 44.85
CA GLY A 431 36.83 3.50 44.98
C GLY A 431 36.86 2.78 43.64
N GLU A 432 36.05 3.21 42.71
CA GLU A 432 35.96 2.67 41.34
C GLU A 432 37.23 3.06 40.53
N VAL A 433 37.76 4.25 40.78
CA VAL A 433 39.05 4.70 40.17
C VAL A 433 40.18 3.77 40.61
N ALA A 434 40.27 3.44 41.90
CA ALA A 434 41.31 2.51 42.40
C ALA A 434 41.16 1.12 41.76
N ARG A 435 39.89 0.61 41.63
CA ARG A 435 39.62 -0.69 40.99
C ARG A 435 39.99 -0.68 39.50
N PHE A 436 39.67 0.39 38.80
CA PHE A 436 40.02 0.54 37.40
C PHE A 436 41.55 0.52 37.20
N ARG A 437 42.30 1.26 38.04
CA ARG A 437 43.74 1.28 38.04
C ARG A 437 44.38 -0.07 38.41
N ASN A 438 43.69 -0.88 39.18
CA ASN A 438 44.06 -2.26 39.53
C ASN A 438 43.68 -3.29 38.44
N GLY A 439 43.23 -2.84 37.24
CA GLY A 439 43.00 -3.70 36.11
C GLY A 439 41.53 -4.03 35.77
N GLU A 440 40.55 -3.50 36.49
CA GLU A 440 39.14 -3.70 36.19
C GLU A 440 38.67 -2.79 35.04
N THR A 441 39.14 -3.03 33.82
CA THR A 441 38.90 -2.18 32.63
C THR A 441 37.42 -2.08 32.24
N LYS A 442 36.58 -3.03 32.67
CA LYS A 442 35.12 -2.99 32.47
C LYS A 442 34.46 -1.78 33.13
N LEU A 443 35.08 -1.16 34.11
CA LEU A 443 34.57 0.06 34.75
C LEU A 443 34.63 1.30 33.84
N MET A 444 35.29 1.25 32.67
CA MET A 444 35.24 2.32 31.69
C MET A 444 33.78 2.68 31.29
N ALA A 445 32.97 1.69 31.04
CA ALA A 445 31.54 1.90 30.70
C ALA A 445 30.78 2.59 31.86
N PHE A 446 31.08 2.26 33.10
CA PHE A 446 30.52 2.93 34.29
C PHE A 446 30.91 4.41 34.32
N PHE A 447 32.20 4.75 34.13
CA PHE A 447 32.62 6.15 34.13
C PHE A 447 32.02 6.96 32.99
N VAL A 448 31.99 6.39 31.77
CA VAL A 448 31.23 7.04 30.66
C VAL A 448 29.80 7.32 31.02
N GLY A 449 29.10 6.34 31.61
CA GLY A 449 27.72 6.49 32.07
C GLY A 449 27.55 7.60 33.12
N GLN A 450 28.49 7.73 34.07
CA GLN A 450 28.48 8.80 35.08
C GLN A 450 28.73 10.19 34.48
N VAL A 451 29.66 10.31 33.53
CA VAL A 451 29.89 11.57 32.81
C VAL A 451 28.66 11.97 31.99
N MET A 452 28.01 11.00 31.30
CA MET A 452 26.76 11.26 30.58
C MET A 452 25.65 11.73 31.53
N LYS A 453 25.53 11.11 32.70
CA LYS A 453 24.55 11.54 33.71
C LYS A 453 24.85 12.94 34.23
N ARG A 454 26.12 13.24 34.52
CA ARG A 454 26.56 14.55 35.03
C ARG A 454 26.37 15.67 34.03
N SER A 455 26.70 15.43 32.78
CA SER A 455 26.51 16.37 31.66
C SER A 455 25.05 16.50 31.21
N LYS A 456 24.10 15.75 31.81
CA LYS A 456 22.69 15.64 31.38
C LYS A 456 22.57 15.24 29.91
N GLY A 457 23.45 14.35 29.43
CA GLY A 457 23.49 13.86 28.06
C GLY A 457 24.14 14.84 27.06
N LYS A 458 24.75 15.93 27.51
CA LYS A 458 25.42 16.91 26.66
C LYS A 458 26.86 16.52 26.26
N ALA A 459 27.55 15.69 27.00
CA ALA A 459 28.88 15.23 26.65
C ALA A 459 28.82 14.32 25.42
N ASP A 460 29.79 14.48 24.49
CA ASP A 460 29.97 13.49 23.41
C ASP A 460 30.60 12.20 23.98
N PRO A 461 29.92 11.05 23.95
CA PRO A 461 30.47 9.80 24.49
C PRO A 461 31.80 9.37 23.84
N LYS A 462 31.98 9.68 22.55
CA LYS A 462 33.22 9.36 21.80
C LYS A 462 34.37 10.23 22.24
N GLY A 463 34.11 11.50 22.56
CA GLY A 463 35.07 12.45 23.09
C GLY A 463 35.40 12.19 24.56
N VAL A 464 34.47 11.70 25.36
CA VAL A 464 34.62 11.40 26.78
C VAL A 464 35.62 10.24 27.02
N GLN A 465 35.57 9.19 26.20
CA GLN A 465 36.38 7.98 26.42
C GLN A 465 37.91 8.23 26.39
N PRO A 466 38.46 8.96 25.40
CA PRO A 466 39.89 9.30 25.40
C PRO A 466 40.30 10.15 26.61
N VAL A 467 39.45 11.10 27.01
CA VAL A 467 39.73 11.95 28.17
C VAL A 467 39.71 11.14 29.49
N LEU A 468 38.77 10.21 29.62
CA LEU A 468 38.74 9.27 30.75
C LEU A 468 39.99 8.37 30.77
N GLN A 469 40.42 7.83 29.62
CA GLN A 469 41.64 7.00 29.53
C GLN A 469 42.87 7.79 29.97
N GLU A 470 43.02 9.01 29.51
CA GLU A 470 44.12 9.88 29.87
C GLU A 470 44.15 10.20 31.39
N ARG A 471 42.98 10.61 31.96
CA ARG A 471 42.89 11.00 33.37
C ARG A 471 42.92 9.83 34.35
N LEU A 472 42.36 8.68 33.99
CA LEU A 472 42.39 7.47 34.81
C LEU A 472 43.78 6.79 34.76
N GLY A 473 44.49 6.92 33.63
CA GLY A 473 45.83 6.40 33.45
C GLY A 473 46.95 7.24 34.12
N GLN A 474 46.68 8.52 34.44
CA GLN A 474 47.63 9.35 35.15
C GLN A 474 47.69 8.94 36.64
N THR A 475 48.77 8.40 37.09
CA THR A 475 49.12 8.28 38.51
C THR A 475 49.25 9.69 39.08
N VAL A 476 48.47 9.99 40.12
CA VAL A 476 48.68 11.23 40.91
C VAL A 476 50.11 11.15 41.45
N GLY A 477 51.00 11.95 40.90
CA GLY A 477 52.33 12.12 41.46
C GLY A 477 52.17 12.67 42.89
N SER A 478 52.65 11.89 43.85
CA SER A 478 52.81 12.28 45.24
C SER A 478 53.60 13.57 45.28
N SER A 479 53.00 14.67 45.68
CA SER A 479 53.66 15.83 46.26
C SER A 479 53.61 15.70 47.76
#